data_90193e5c7671b78f20c590a071755a68
#
_entry.id   90193e5c7671b78f20c590a071755a68
#
_cell.length_a   1.000
_cell.length_b   1.000
_cell.length_c   1.000
_cell.angle_alpha   90.00
_cell.angle_beta   90.00
_cell.angle_gamma   90.00
#
_symmetry.space_group_name_H-M   'P 1'
#
loop_
_entity.id
_entity.type
_entity.pdbx_description
1 polymer ?
#
loop_
_entity_poly.entity_id
_entity_poly.type
_entity_poly.pdbx_seq_one_letter_code
_entity_poly.pdbx_strand_id
1 'polypeptide(L)'
;MVRLLKAALAIGVMLPVAASLAATPAGATEDPRHGKAVFASQCSLCHSDARDGPVVVGPPLYGVVGRPAGSVSGFSYSSVMKTAGFVWTPDRLRSYLPAPRDYLPGVKMTYAGLKNPGQLEDLIAYLKTLK
;
A
#
# COMPACT_ATOMS: atom_id res chain seq x y z
N MET A 1 -25.39 -17.61 -80.80
CA MET A 1 -24.96 -18.24 -79.51
C MET A 1 -24.42 -17.15 -78.60
N VAL A 2 -25.21 -16.71 -77.67
CA VAL A 2 -24.86 -15.60 -76.74
C VAL A 2 -24.67 -16.26 -75.41
N ARG A 3 -23.44 -16.21 -74.85
CA ARG A 3 -23.13 -16.69 -73.51
C ARG A 3 -23.31 -15.53 -72.49
N LEU A 4 -24.32 -15.64 -71.65
CA LEU A 4 -24.57 -14.79 -70.55
C LEU A 4 -23.57 -15.10 -69.42
N LEU A 5 -22.68 -14.11 -69.11
CA LEU A 5 -21.87 -14.13 -67.88
C LEU A 5 -22.74 -13.67 -66.71
N LYS A 6 -22.92 -14.54 -65.73
CA LYS A 6 -23.53 -14.18 -64.42
C LYS A 6 -22.44 -13.62 -63.54
N ALA A 7 -22.50 -12.33 -63.24
CA ALA A 7 -21.70 -11.71 -62.21
C ALA A 7 -22.30 -12.02 -60.84
N ALA A 8 -21.55 -12.72 -59.98
CA ALA A 8 -21.91 -12.94 -58.58
C ALA A 8 -21.45 -11.76 -57.74
N LEU A 9 -22.40 -11.02 -57.19
CA LEU A 9 -22.15 -9.93 -56.25
C LEU A 9 -21.93 -10.50 -54.87
N ALA A 10 -20.68 -10.52 -54.38
CA ALA A 10 -20.35 -10.89 -53.01
C ALA A 10 -20.62 -9.72 -52.08
N ILE A 11 -21.68 -9.81 -51.29
CA ILE A 11 -21.98 -8.84 -50.22
C ILE A 11 -21.08 -9.19 -49.01
N GLY A 12 -20.02 -8.41 -48.83
CA GLY A 12 -19.16 -8.50 -47.62
C GLY A 12 -19.90 -7.95 -46.39
N VAL A 13 -20.28 -8.83 -45.46
CA VAL A 13 -20.80 -8.44 -44.14
C VAL A 13 -19.62 -7.99 -43.30
N MET A 14 -19.48 -6.68 -43.13
CA MET A 14 -18.58 -6.11 -42.11
C MET A 14 -19.22 -6.24 -40.73
N LEU A 15 -18.70 -7.15 -39.91
CA LEU A 15 -19.03 -7.20 -38.49
C LEU A 15 -18.28 -6.07 -37.76
N PRO A 16 -18.98 -5.25 -36.93
CA PRO A 16 -18.30 -4.28 -36.09
C PRO A 16 -17.52 -5.01 -35.00
N VAL A 17 -16.22 -4.80 -34.95
CA VAL A 17 -15.38 -5.21 -33.81
C VAL A 17 -15.72 -4.26 -32.67
N ALA A 18 -16.54 -4.74 -31.72
CA ALA A 18 -16.77 -4.04 -30.47
C ALA A 18 -15.45 -4.04 -29.67
N ALA A 19 -14.76 -2.93 -29.64
CA ALA A 19 -13.63 -2.72 -28.75
C ALA A 19 -14.15 -2.68 -27.31
N SER A 20 -14.02 -3.79 -26.59
CA SER A 20 -14.23 -3.85 -25.15
C SER A 20 -13.18 -2.97 -24.47
N LEU A 21 -13.57 -1.78 -24.06
CA LEU A 21 -12.82 -0.96 -23.10
C LEU A 21 -12.79 -1.74 -21.78
N ALA A 22 -11.74 -2.49 -21.55
CA ALA A 22 -11.46 -3.07 -20.25
C ALA A 22 -11.25 -1.88 -19.29
N ALA A 23 -12.24 -1.64 -18.43
CA ALA A 23 -12.09 -0.71 -17.32
C ALA A 23 -10.94 -1.24 -16.45
N THR A 24 -9.80 -0.56 -16.44
CA THR A 24 -8.74 -0.75 -15.45
C THR A 24 -9.40 -0.59 -14.08
N PRO A 25 -9.25 -1.55 -13.16
CA PRO A 25 -9.71 -1.33 -11.80
C PRO A 25 -9.06 -0.05 -11.29
N ALA A 26 -9.87 0.89 -10.81
CA ALA A 26 -9.38 2.10 -10.17
C ALA A 26 -8.46 1.64 -9.04
N GLY A 27 -7.15 1.75 -9.25
CA GLY A 27 -6.16 1.54 -8.22
C GLY A 27 -6.55 2.44 -7.06
N ALA A 28 -6.55 1.90 -5.83
CA ALA A 28 -6.80 2.69 -4.64
C ALA A 28 -5.92 3.94 -4.74
N THR A 29 -6.55 5.11 -4.83
CA THR A 29 -5.83 6.39 -4.94
C THR A 29 -5.11 6.61 -3.64
N GLU A 30 -3.77 6.57 -3.66
CA GLU A 30 -2.93 6.89 -2.51
C GLU A 30 -3.18 8.36 -2.09
N ASP A 31 -4.02 8.58 -1.07
CA ASP A 31 -4.30 9.94 -0.55
C ASP A 31 -3.61 10.13 0.83
N PRO A 32 -2.49 10.87 0.91
CA PRO A 32 -1.80 11.12 2.16
C PRO A 32 -2.62 11.95 3.16
N ARG A 33 -3.61 12.73 2.73
CA ARG A 33 -4.50 13.48 3.64
C ARG A 33 -5.44 12.52 4.35
N HIS A 34 -6.01 11.56 3.62
CA HIS A 34 -6.80 10.49 4.21
C HIS A 34 -5.91 9.57 5.06
N GLY A 35 -4.69 9.28 4.60
CA GLY A 35 -3.68 8.55 5.37
C GLY A 35 -3.34 9.20 6.71
N LYS A 36 -3.31 10.53 6.80
CA LYS A 36 -3.15 11.26 8.05
C LYS A 36 -4.33 11.00 9.01
N ALA A 37 -5.55 10.96 8.51
CA ALA A 37 -6.73 10.62 9.32
C ALA A 37 -6.68 9.17 9.81
N VAL A 38 -6.23 8.24 8.97
CA VAL A 38 -5.98 6.84 9.37
C VAL A 38 -4.91 6.76 10.45
N PHE A 39 -3.78 7.48 10.30
CA PHE A 39 -2.75 7.56 11.33
C PHE A 39 -3.32 8.06 12.65
N ALA A 40 -4.06 9.17 12.63
CA ALA A 40 -4.66 9.77 13.83
C ALA A 40 -5.59 8.81 14.57
N SER A 41 -6.36 8.00 13.85
CA SER A 41 -7.33 7.06 14.44
C SER A 41 -6.73 5.72 14.85
N GLN A 42 -5.68 5.25 14.18
CA GLN A 42 -5.16 3.89 14.32
C GLN A 42 -3.76 3.82 14.98
N CYS A 43 -2.98 4.88 14.89
CA CYS A 43 -1.55 4.84 15.22
C CYS A 43 -1.14 5.85 16.29
N SER A 44 -1.79 7.03 16.36
CA SER A 44 -1.34 8.18 17.17
C SER A 44 -1.40 7.93 18.67
N LEU A 45 -2.20 6.96 19.14
CA LEU A 45 -2.21 6.59 20.56
C LEU A 45 -0.86 6.04 21.02
N CYS A 46 -0.12 5.41 20.11
CA CYS A 46 1.14 4.72 20.41
C CYS A 46 2.35 5.36 19.75
N HIS A 47 2.18 6.06 18.63
CA HIS A 47 3.27 6.61 17.83
C HIS A 47 3.12 8.11 17.60
N SER A 48 4.23 8.84 17.65
CA SER A 48 4.32 10.21 17.16
C SER A 48 4.70 10.24 15.68
N ASP A 49 4.10 11.14 14.92
CA ASP A 49 4.45 11.44 13.51
C ASP A 49 5.28 12.74 13.39
N ALA A 50 5.50 13.44 14.51
CA ALA A 50 6.25 14.68 14.51
C ALA A 50 7.76 14.43 14.29
N ARG A 51 8.43 15.38 13.60
CA ARG A 51 9.89 15.47 13.63
C ARG A 51 10.32 15.65 15.10
N ASP A 52 11.29 14.88 15.53
CA ASP A 52 11.76 14.89 16.94
C ASP A 52 10.65 14.54 17.96
N GLY A 53 9.61 13.84 17.50
CA GLY A 53 8.51 13.43 18.37
C GLY A 53 8.96 12.43 19.44
N PRO A 54 8.27 12.40 20.59
CA PRO A 54 8.64 11.54 21.71
C PRO A 54 8.40 10.06 21.40
N VAL A 55 9.13 9.20 22.11
CA VAL A 55 8.73 7.82 22.31
C VAL A 55 7.50 7.83 23.23
N VAL A 56 6.38 7.26 22.77
CA VAL A 56 5.15 7.12 23.57
C VAL A 56 5.04 5.66 24.04
N VAL A 57 4.20 4.84 23.42
CA VAL A 57 4.18 3.38 23.64
C VAL A 57 5.08 2.69 22.60
N GLY A 58 5.10 3.23 21.40
CA GLY A 58 5.96 2.84 20.29
C GLY A 58 6.98 3.91 19.90
N PRO A 59 7.87 3.61 18.96
CA PRO A 59 8.84 4.60 18.48
C PRO A 59 8.16 5.66 17.60
N PRO A 60 8.73 6.88 17.49
CA PRO A 60 8.23 7.86 16.53
C PRO A 60 8.38 7.38 15.09
N LEU A 61 7.38 7.71 14.25
CA LEU A 61 7.32 7.26 12.85
C LEU A 61 7.80 8.31 11.83
N TYR A 62 8.21 9.51 12.28
CA TYR A 62 8.86 10.47 11.39
C TYR A 62 10.10 9.83 10.76
N GLY A 63 10.21 9.86 9.43
CA GLY A 63 11.29 9.23 8.69
C GLY A 63 11.27 7.69 8.70
N VAL A 64 10.15 7.04 9.01
CA VAL A 64 10.09 5.57 9.07
C VAL A 64 10.37 4.92 7.72
N VAL A 65 9.88 5.50 6.62
CA VAL A 65 10.16 4.99 5.26
C VAL A 65 11.62 5.26 4.92
N GLY A 66 12.38 4.21 4.66
CA GLY A 66 13.81 4.26 4.41
C GLY A 66 14.67 4.05 5.67
N ARG A 67 14.07 3.90 6.85
CA ARG A 67 14.78 3.70 8.12
C ARG A 67 15.02 2.20 8.40
N PRO A 68 16.19 1.80 8.91
CA PRO A 68 16.42 0.42 9.37
C PRO A 68 15.44 0.05 10.49
N ALA A 69 14.95 -1.19 10.47
CA ALA A 69 14.11 -1.71 11.54
C ALA A 69 14.87 -1.72 12.86
N GLY A 70 14.19 -1.41 13.96
CA GLY A 70 14.77 -1.45 15.29
C GLY A 70 15.84 -0.38 15.59
N SER A 71 15.90 0.72 14.81
CA SER A 71 17.02 1.67 14.86
C SER A 71 16.76 2.97 15.61
N VAL A 72 15.53 3.24 16.09
CA VAL A 72 15.27 4.47 16.87
C VAL A 72 15.98 4.40 18.20
N SER A 73 16.85 5.39 18.46
CA SER A 73 17.55 5.52 19.72
C SER A 73 16.59 5.74 20.90
N GLY A 74 16.89 5.13 22.04
CA GLY A 74 16.08 5.27 23.25
C GLY A 74 14.80 4.43 23.30
N PHE A 75 14.42 3.73 22.20
CA PHE A 75 13.29 2.81 22.23
C PHE A 75 13.72 1.36 22.48
N SER A 76 13.04 0.69 23.42
CA SER A 76 13.29 -0.71 23.76
C SER A 76 12.53 -1.65 22.83
N TYR A 77 13.09 -1.96 21.66
CA TYR A 77 12.54 -2.91 20.71
C TYR A 77 12.54 -4.36 21.23
N SER A 78 11.67 -5.21 20.65
CA SER A 78 11.78 -6.66 20.77
C SER A 78 13.09 -7.17 20.11
N SER A 79 13.57 -8.33 20.55
CA SER A 79 14.76 -8.96 19.95
C SER A 79 14.58 -9.18 18.45
N VAL A 80 13.41 -9.68 18.02
CA VAL A 80 13.11 -9.93 16.61
C VAL A 80 13.13 -8.65 15.77
N MET A 81 12.71 -7.52 16.31
CA MET A 81 12.79 -6.24 15.59
C MET A 81 14.22 -5.70 15.53
N LYS A 82 15.01 -5.86 16.61
CA LYS A 82 16.43 -5.44 16.64
C LYS A 82 17.27 -6.21 15.63
N THR A 83 16.99 -7.50 15.44
CA THR A 83 17.75 -8.39 14.56
C THR A 83 17.09 -8.58 13.19
N ALA A 84 16.05 -7.83 12.88
CA ALA A 84 15.28 -7.98 11.63
C ALA A 84 16.10 -7.75 10.36
N GLY A 85 17.12 -6.88 10.42
CA GLY A 85 18.12 -6.71 9.35
C GLY A 85 17.58 -6.10 8.06
N PHE A 86 16.41 -5.48 8.08
CA PHE A 86 15.82 -4.84 6.91
C PHE A 86 15.57 -3.34 7.12
N VAL A 87 15.35 -2.66 6.01
CA VAL A 87 14.88 -1.27 5.97
C VAL A 87 13.37 -1.25 5.72
N TRP A 88 12.66 -0.35 6.38
CA TRP A 88 11.22 -0.13 6.14
C TRP A 88 11.00 0.49 4.77
N THR A 89 10.52 -0.30 3.83
CA THR A 89 10.07 0.15 2.52
C THR A 89 8.54 0.20 2.49
N PRO A 90 7.90 0.92 1.52
CA PRO A 90 6.46 0.86 1.32
C PRO A 90 5.93 -0.57 1.20
N ASP A 91 6.62 -1.46 0.48
CA ASP A 91 6.21 -2.86 0.31
C ASP A 91 6.28 -3.66 1.62
N ARG A 92 7.30 -3.40 2.44
CA ARG A 92 7.38 -4.02 3.77
C ARG A 92 6.29 -3.54 4.71
N LEU A 93 5.99 -2.25 4.68
CA LEU A 93 4.87 -1.68 5.45
C LEU A 93 3.54 -2.28 4.99
N ARG A 94 3.34 -2.45 3.67
CA ARG A 94 2.16 -3.09 3.09
C ARG A 94 1.99 -4.54 3.55
N SER A 95 3.08 -5.26 3.74
CA SER A 95 3.06 -6.63 4.25
C SER A 95 2.96 -6.72 5.77
N TYR A 96 3.55 -5.77 6.50
CA TYR A 96 3.61 -5.76 7.96
C TYR A 96 2.33 -5.27 8.62
N LEU A 97 1.80 -4.12 8.16
CA LEU A 97 0.71 -3.42 8.84
C LEU A 97 -0.62 -4.20 8.91
N PRO A 98 -0.98 -5.07 7.94
CA PRO A 98 -2.19 -5.90 8.06
C PRO A 98 -2.14 -6.96 9.17
N ALA A 99 -0.95 -7.46 9.52
CA ALA A 99 -0.78 -8.52 10.53
C ALA A 99 0.65 -8.47 11.14
N PRO A 100 0.96 -7.48 11.99
CA PRO A 100 2.33 -7.28 12.49
C PRO A 100 2.93 -8.51 13.19
N ARG A 101 2.13 -9.23 13.97
CA ARG A 101 2.57 -10.40 14.73
C ARG A 101 2.77 -11.65 13.87
N ASP A 102 2.07 -11.75 12.76
CA ASP A 102 2.24 -12.84 11.80
C ASP A 102 3.45 -12.58 10.91
N TYR A 103 3.66 -11.31 10.51
CA TYR A 103 4.81 -10.91 9.71
C TYR A 103 6.12 -11.02 10.48
N LEU A 104 6.13 -10.62 11.75
CA LEU A 104 7.31 -10.65 12.61
C LEU A 104 6.95 -11.24 14.00
N PRO A 105 6.88 -12.57 14.13
CA PRO A 105 6.54 -13.21 15.39
C PRO A 105 7.47 -12.78 16.54
N GLY A 106 6.89 -12.38 17.66
CA GLY A 106 7.63 -11.87 18.81
C GLY A 106 7.80 -10.34 18.84
N VAL A 107 7.23 -9.61 17.85
CA VAL A 107 7.18 -8.15 17.92
C VAL A 107 6.35 -7.68 19.11
N LYS A 108 6.78 -6.58 19.76
CA LYS A 108 6.07 -6.01 20.92
C LYS A 108 4.79 -5.27 20.54
N MET A 109 4.65 -4.83 19.29
CA MET A 109 3.48 -4.11 18.81
C MET A 109 2.22 -4.97 18.95
N THR A 110 1.24 -4.47 19.73
CA THR A 110 0.00 -5.23 20.05
C THR A 110 -1.14 -4.93 19.08
N TYR A 111 -0.90 -4.12 18.06
CA TYR A 111 -1.88 -3.74 17.05
C TYR A 111 -2.40 -4.95 16.27
N ALA A 112 -3.73 -5.04 16.12
CA ALA A 112 -4.38 -6.16 15.45
C ALA A 112 -4.20 -6.15 13.91
N GLY A 113 -3.78 -5.02 13.37
CA GLY A 113 -3.52 -4.84 11.96
C GLY A 113 -4.58 -4.05 11.20
N LEU A 114 -4.15 -3.31 10.18
CA LEU A 114 -4.99 -2.52 9.29
C LEU A 114 -5.47 -3.39 8.13
N LYS A 115 -6.74 -3.79 8.18
CA LYS A 115 -7.30 -4.78 7.23
C LYS A 115 -7.90 -4.16 5.97
N ASN A 116 -8.26 -2.88 5.99
CA ASN A 116 -8.81 -2.21 4.82
C ASN A 116 -7.68 -1.83 3.85
N PRO A 117 -7.67 -2.36 2.61
CA PRO A 117 -6.58 -2.12 1.67
C PRO A 117 -6.47 -0.65 1.21
N GLY A 118 -7.60 0.06 1.07
CA GLY A 118 -7.58 1.49 0.72
C GLY A 118 -6.95 2.33 1.82
N GLN A 119 -7.35 2.13 3.07
CA GLN A 119 -6.74 2.81 4.21
C GLN A 119 -5.26 2.47 4.38
N LEU A 120 -4.85 1.25 4.04
CA LEU A 120 -3.46 0.83 4.08
C LEU A 120 -2.60 1.61 3.08
N GLU A 121 -3.04 1.74 1.84
CA GLU A 121 -2.31 2.51 0.82
C GLU A 121 -2.28 4.00 1.18
N ASP A 122 -3.38 4.57 1.65
CA ASP A 122 -3.44 5.95 2.12
C ASP A 122 -2.48 6.20 3.30
N LEU A 123 -2.46 5.30 4.28
CA LEU A 123 -1.53 5.38 5.42
C LEU A 123 -0.08 5.32 4.95
N ILE A 124 0.27 4.40 4.04
CA ILE A 124 1.63 4.30 3.49
C ILE A 124 1.99 5.57 2.74
N ALA A 125 1.06 6.13 1.93
CA ALA A 125 1.26 7.41 1.27
C ALA A 125 1.55 8.53 2.28
N TYR A 126 0.82 8.59 3.38
CA TYR A 126 1.08 9.54 4.45
C TYR A 126 2.46 9.34 5.10
N LEU A 127 2.81 8.11 5.48
CA LEU A 127 4.12 7.81 6.09
C LEU A 127 5.29 8.18 5.18
N LYS A 128 5.13 8.10 3.86
CA LYS A 128 6.11 8.57 2.86
C LYS A 128 6.35 10.09 2.93
N THR A 129 5.40 10.86 3.42
CA THR A 129 5.54 12.32 3.57
C THR A 129 6.31 12.75 4.82
N LEU A 130 6.47 11.86 5.80
CA LEU A 130 7.15 12.13 7.06
C LEU A 130 8.68 12.05 6.88
N LYS A 131 9.31 13.16 6.42
CA LYS A 131 10.76 13.27 6.10
C LYS A 131 11.39 14.46 6.78
#